data_ae1c13d108fc0489f9210a4884c2c5fa
#
_entry.id   ae1c13d108fc0489f9210a4884c2c5fa
#
_cell.length_a   1.000
_cell.length_b   1.000
_cell.length_c   1.000
_cell.angle_alpha   90.00
_cell.angle_beta   90.00
_cell.angle_gamma   90.00
#
_symmetry.space_group_name_H-M   'P 1'
#
loop_
_entity.id
_entity.type
_entity.pdbx_description
1 polymer ?
#
loop_
_entity_poly.entity_id
_entity_poly.type
_entity_poly.pdbx_seq_one_letter_code
_entity_poly.pdbx_strand_id
1 'polypeptide(L)'
;MINKLIIGSLMVALSMGVTSCYSDFDEPAPAKVWTAADFESEGCQLISIKELKDMCANVPLAGYKEITEDYVIQGKVISSDQAGNVYKSVYIYDGTAGIELKLMVSNYVYYQVGQTLYVKLKGLAIGNYRYMLSVGGMPTAEDIAKNYANRNLDTQMERDAHIFAGELGSLESSDTLVVTPQNYKTVLNDDQLGRLIRFEGLTYKAGAFDGDTYPQYLETVYIDNSTEATYTNKYYDKEGLTPTFAYNYNNQRYYGSSLFTYAPSDEKDKLANLILRVSGYANFALNPLPENGDTGSITAIYTKYSSKSGGYIKYQ
;
A
#
# COMPACT_ATOMS: atom_id res chain seq x y z
N MET A 1 26.48 -45.11 -54.69
CA MET A 1 27.44 -44.40 -53.76
C MET A 1 27.19 -42.86 -53.72
N ILE A 2 26.72 -42.28 -54.80
CA ILE A 2 26.51 -40.80 -54.89
C ILE A 2 25.45 -40.26 -53.87
N ASN A 3 24.37 -41.02 -53.63
CA ASN A 3 23.29 -40.55 -52.74
C ASN A 3 23.68 -40.47 -51.25
N LYS A 4 24.67 -41.27 -50.79
CA LYS A 4 25.14 -41.22 -49.39
C LYS A 4 26.06 -40.03 -49.12
N LEU A 5 26.79 -39.57 -50.17
CA LEU A 5 27.66 -38.39 -50.05
C LEU A 5 26.86 -37.10 -50.01
N ILE A 6 25.74 -37.02 -50.77
CA ILE A 6 24.87 -35.84 -50.81
C ILE A 6 24.11 -35.67 -49.48
N ILE A 7 23.65 -36.79 -48.89
CA ILE A 7 22.98 -36.75 -47.58
C ILE A 7 23.95 -36.34 -46.47
N GLY A 8 25.19 -36.83 -46.52
CA GLY A 8 26.23 -36.46 -45.55
C GLY A 8 26.61 -34.99 -45.61
N SER A 9 26.75 -34.43 -46.82
CA SER A 9 27.05 -33.00 -47.01
C SER A 9 25.86 -32.07 -46.59
N LEU A 10 24.62 -32.52 -46.78
CA LEU A 10 23.45 -31.77 -46.35
C LEU A 10 23.31 -31.74 -44.83
N MET A 11 23.63 -32.85 -44.13
CA MET A 11 23.62 -32.90 -42.67
C MET A 11 24.73 -32.05 -42.05
N VAL A 12 25.90 -31.97 -42.64
CA VAL A 12 27.01 -31.12 -42.16
C VAL A 12 26.68 -29.64 -42.41
N ALA A 13 26.02 -29.29 -43.50
CA ALA A 13 25.60 -27.92 -43.78
C ALA A 13 24.48 -27.47 -42.85
N LEU A 14 23.55 -28.36 -42.42
CA LEU A 14 22.50 -28.03 -41.45
C LEU A 14 23.06 -27.88 -40.03
N SER A 15 24.11 -28.57 -39.66
CA SER A 15 24.72 -28.47 -38.33
C SER A 15 25.56 -27.21 -38.13
N MET A 16 26.05 -26.59 -39.20
CA MET A 16 26.79 -25.32 -39.12
C MET A 16 25.88 -24.09 -39.07
N GLY A 17 24.58 -24.22 -39.39
CA GLY A 17 23.62 -23.09 -39.39
C GLY A 17 22.98 -22.79 -38.05
N VAL A 18 23.17 -23.63 -37.03
CA VAL A 18 22.52 -23.44 -35.72
C VAL A 18 23.47 -22.97 -34.61
N THR A 19 24.72 -22.70 -34.90
CA THR A 19 25.68 -22.20 -33.90
C THR A 19 25.91 -20.69 -33.94
N SER A 20 25.16 -19.96 -34.75
CA SER A 20 25.47 -18.55 -35.06
C SER A 20 24.67 -17.51 -34.29
N CYS A 21 23.88 -17.86 -33.28
CA CYS A 21 23.03 -16.85 -32.62
C CYS A 21 23.08 -16.80 -31.08
N TYR A 22 24.13 -17.32 -30.45
CA TYR A 22 24.12 -17.46 -29.00
C TYR A 22 25.31 -16.86 -28.23
N SER A 23 26.16 -16.06 -28.84
CA SER A 23 27.42 -15.66 -28.20
C SER A 23 27.67 -14.16 -28.01
N ASP A 24 26.75 -13.29 -28.42
CA ASP A 24 26.98 -11.84 -28.32
C ASP A 24 25.77 -11.08 -27.70
N PHE A 25 25.22 -11.59 -26.60
CA PHE A 25 24.44 -10.71 -25.74
C PHE A 25 25.41 -10.12 -24.71
N ASP A 26 25.76 -8.88 -24.91
CA ASP A 26 26.39 -8.08 -23.86
C ASP A 26 25.50 -8.17 -22.61
N GLU A 27 26.11 -8.45 -21.46
CA GLU A 27 25.37 -8.38 -20.21
C GLU A 27 24.72 -6.99 -20.12
N PRO A 28 23.41 -6.91 -19.83
CA PRO A 28 22.76 -5.62 -19.73
C PRO A 28 23.49 -4.79 -18.67
N ALA A 29 23.76 -3.54 -18.99
CA ALA A 29 24.38 -2.63 -18.03
C ALA A 29 23.55 -2.61 -16.74
N PRO A 30 24.21 -2.64 -15.57
CA PRO A 30 23.49 -2.59 -14.31
C PRO A 30 22.58 -1.34 -14.28
N ALA A 31 21.37 -1.52 -13.75
CA ALA A 31 20.42 -0.41 -13.62
C ALA A 31 21.04 0.74 -12.81
N LYS A 32 20.82 1.98 -13.26
CA LYS A 32 21.31 3.15 -12.53
C LYS A 32 20.69 3.20 -11.14
N VAL A 33 21.51 3.32 -10.13
CA VAL A 33 21.10 3.67 -8.77
C VAL A 33 21.13 5.19 -8.64
N TRP A 34 19.97 5.79 -8.42
CA TRP A 34 19.81 7.24 -8.33
C TRP A 34 20.16 7.75 -6.94
N THR A 35 20.66 8.97 -6.89
CA THR A 35 21.06 9.67 -5.66
C THR A 35 20.47 11.07 -5.61
N ALA A 36 20.46 11.70 -4.44
CA ALA A 36 20.03 13.09 -4.29
C ALA A 36 20.79 14.05 -5.21
N ALA A 37 22.11 13.85 -5.34
CA ALA A 37 22.98 14.67 -6.17
C ALA A 37 22.62 14.65 -7.67
N ASP A 38 22.04 13.56 -8.17
CA ASP A 38 21.57 13.49 -9.55
C ASP A 38 20.50 14.54 -9.80
N PHE A 39 19.53 14.66 -8.89
CA PHE A 39 18.41 15.60 -9.01
C PHE A 39 18.83 17.05 -8.74
N GLU A 40 19.70 17.28 -7.78
CA GLU A 40 20.29 18.60 -7.51
C GLU A 40 21.05 19.12 -8.73
N SER A 41 21.79 18.25 -9.43
CA SER A 41 22.50 18.61 -10.66
C SER A 41 21.57 18.96 -11.82
N GLU A 42 20.34 18.47 -11.81
CA GLU A 42 19.27 18.81 -12.76
C GLU A 42 18.51 20.09 -12.35
N GLY A 43 18.86 20.73 -11.23
CA GLY A 43 18.20 21.92 -10.70
C GLY A 43 16.92 21.64 -9.92
N CYS A 44 16.66 20.39 -9.55
CA CYS A 44 15.53 20.04 -8.71
C CYS A 44 15.82 20.40 -7.24
N GLN A 45 14.76 20.75 -6.52
CA GLN A 45 14.83 20.97 -5.08
C GLN A 45 14.32 19.75 -4.33
N LEU A 46 15.18 19.15 -3.50
CA LEU A 46 14.73 18.12 -2.58
C LEU A 46 13.96 18.74 -1.41
N ILE A 47 12.79 18.19 -1.12
CA ILE A 47 11.96 18.56 0.03
C ILE A 47 11.61 17.31 0.82
N SER A 48 11.34 17.46 2.11
CA SER A 48 10.85 16.36 2.93
C SER A 48 9.39 16.02 2.62
N ILE A 49 8.98 14.79 2.93
CA ILE A 49 7.58 14.37 2.82
C ILE A 49 6.69 15.21 3.75
N LYS A 50 7.22 15.59 4.92
CA LYS A 50 6.50 16.48 5.84
C LYS A 50 6.25 17.86 5.22
N GLU A 51 7.28 18.49 4.63
CA GLU A 51 7.10 19.78 3.94
C GLU A 51 6.08 19.68 2.82
N LEU A 52 6.12 18.62 2.02
CA LEU A 52 5.10 18.37 0.99
C LEU A 52 3.69 18.29 1.59
N LYS A 53 3.51 17.52 2.66
CA LYS A 53 2.22 17.41 3.36
C LYS A 53 1.76 18.74 3.94
N ASP A 54 2.65 19.52 4.53
CA ASP A 54 2.34 20.84 5.09
C ASP A 54 1.89 21.82 4.00
N MET A 55 2.56 21.83 2.84
CA MET A 55 2.14 22.62 1.67
C MET A 55 0.76 22.23 1.13
N CYS A 56 0.33 21.00 1.39
CA CYS A 56 -0.94 20.44 0.92
C CYS A 56 -1.99 20.30 2.03
N ALA A 57 -1.75 20.82 3.23
CA ALA A 57 -2.63 20.69 4.38
C ALA A 57 -4.06 21.24 4.14
N ASN A 58 -4.18 22.24 3.26
CA ASN A 58 -5.47 22.86 2.91
C ASN A 58 -6.16 22.23 1.69
N VAL A 59 -5.63 21.14 1.13
CA VAL A 59 -6.30 20.43 0.04
C VAL A 59 -7.60 19.84 0.55
N PRO A 60 -8.76 20.23 0.00
CA PRO A 60 -10.04 19.77 0.50
C PRO A 60 -10.23 18.27 0.29
N LEU A 61 -11.16 17.68 1.03
CA LEU A 61 -11.53 16.28 0.85
C LEU A 61 -12.01 16.04 -0.59
N ALA A 62 -11.52 14.99 -1.22
CA ALA A 62 -11.68 14.66 -2.64
C ALA A 62 -11.09 15.72 -3.61
N GLY A 63 -10.34 16.69 -3.10
CA GLY A 63 -9.60 17.66 -3.90
C GLY A 63 -8.14 17.25 -4.14
N TYR A 64 -7.47 18.05 -4.94
CA TYR A 64 -6.05 17.88 -5.23
C TYR A 64 -5.34 19.22 -5.36
N LYS A 65 -4.00 19.17 -5.28
CA LYS A 65 -3.10 20.26 -5.65
C LYS A 65 -2.10 19.74 -6.66
N GLU A 66 -2.01 20.39 -7.80
CA GLU A 66 -0.93 20.16 -8.76
C GLU A 66 0.39 20.72 -8.24
N ILE A 67 1.47 20.00 -8.43
CA ILE A 67 2.84 20.47 -8.16
C ILE A 67 3.44 20.96 -9.48
N THR A 68 3.77 22.24 -9.51
CA THR A 68 4.34 22.93 -10.68
C THR A 68 5.84 23.15 -10.57
N GLU A 69 6.35 23.11 -9.36
CA GLU A 69 7.76 23.31 -9.04
C GLU A 69 8.57 22.04 -9.27
N ASP A 70 9.86 22.18 -9.53
CA ASP A 70 10.80 21.08 -9.72
C ASP A 70 11.20 20.44 -8.37
N TYR A 71 10.19 20.02 -7.59
CA TYR A 71 10.39 19.34 -6.32
C TYR A 71 10.63 17.85 -6.51
N VAL A 72 11.51 17.32 -5.66
CA VAL A 72 11.76 15.90 -5.50
C VAL A 72 11.61 15.52 -4.03
N ILE A 73 10.86 14.48 -3.75
CA ILE A 73 10.89 13.81 -2.44
C ILE A 73 11.67 12.50 -2.55
N GLN A 74 12.29 12.11 -1.46
CA GLN A 74 12.88 10.77 -1.32
C GLN A 74 12.22 10.05 -0.15
N GLY A 75 12.23 8.73 -0.18
CA GLY A 75 11.77 7.94 0.95
C GLY A 75 12.05 6.46 0.76
N LYS A 76 12.19 5.76 1.87
CA LYS A 76 12.37 4.31 1.91
C LYS A 76 11.02 3.63 1.75
N VAL A 77 10.92 2.64 0.89
CA VAL A 77 9.70 1.83 0.71
C VAL A 77 9.40 1.05 2.00
N ILE A 78 8.22 1.26 2.57
CA ILE A 78 7.77 0.67 3.84
C ILE A 78 6.56 -0.26 3.69
N SER A 79 6.11 -0.54 2.47
CA SER A 79 4.98 -1.43 2.19
C SER A 79 5.26 -2.33 1.00
N SER A 80 4.50 -3.43 0.90
CA SER A 80 4.52 -4.34 -0.24
C SER A 80 3.12 -4.78 -0.59
N ASP A 81 2.81 -4.85 -1.88
CA ASP A 81 1.56 -5.40 -2.40
C ASP A 81 1.65 -6.91 -2.71
N GLN A 82 2.79 -7.55 -2.40
CA GLN A 82 3.03 -8.97 -2.67
C GLN A 82 2.04 -9.89 -1.95
N ALA A 83 1.65 -9.54 -0.74
CA ALA A 83 0.67 -10.31 0.03
C ALA A 83 -0.80 -10.04 -0.40
N GLY A 84 -1.05 -9.07 -1.28
CA GLY A 84 -2.38 -8.75 -1.81
C GLY A 84 -3.25 -7.87 -0.89
N ASN A 85 -2.72 -7.36 0.21
CA ASN A 85 -3.46 -6.46 1.10
C ASN A 85 -3.40 -5.00 0.65
N VAL A 86 -2.24 -4.53 0.23
CA VAL A 86 -2.05 -3.23 -0.41
C VAL A 86 -2.40 -3.36 -1.89
N TYR A 87 -3.10 -2.39 -2.47
CA TYR A 87 -3.53 -2.45 -3.87
C TYR A 87 -3.23 -1.17 -4.60
N LYS A 88 -2.45 -1.28 -5.68
CA LYS A 88 -2.06 -0.16 -6.54
C LYS A 88 -1.35 0.99 -5.81
N SER A 89 -0.69 0.70 -4.73
CA SER A 89 -0.02 1.69 -3.88
C SER A 89 1.32 1.19 -3.40
N VAL A 90 2.22 2.15 -3.17
CA VAL A 90 3.46 1.96 -2.42
C VAL A 90 3.54 3.08 -1.39
N TYR A 91 3.85 2.76 -0.15
CA TYR A 91 4.10 3.75 0.89
C TYR A 91 5.59 3.94 1.07
N ILE A 92 6.01 5.21 1.13
CA ILE A 92 7.41 5.59 1.41
C ILE A 92 7.49 6.46 2.65
N TYR A 93 8.63 6.39 3.34
CA TYR A 93 8.93 7.15 4.56
C TYR A 93 10.35 7.71 4.51
N ASP A 94 10.53 9.00 4.87
CA ASP A 94 11.79 9.73 4.79
C ASP A 94 12.41 10.09 6.15
N GLY A 95 11.87 9.55 7.25
CA GLY A 95 12.24 9.93 8.62
C GLY A 95 11.38 11.05 9.17
N THR A 96 10.71 11.85 8.35
CA THR A 96 9.86 12.97 8.77
C THR A 96 8.37 12.61 8.70
N ALA A 97 7.92 12.00 7.60
CA ALA A 97 6.53 11.57 7.39
C ALA A 97 6.44 10.42 6.38
N GLY A 98 5.29 9.73 6.36
CA GLY A 98 4.97 8.74 5.34
C GLY A 98 3.99 9.29 4.31
N ILE A 99 4.06 8.80 3.07
CA ILE A 99 3.11 9.15 2.02
C ILE A 99 2.82 7.96 1.10
N GLU A 100 1.60 7.93 0.56
CA GLU A 100 1.17 6.96 -0.45
C GLU A 100 1.57 7.43 -1.85
N LEU A 101 2.18 6.54 -2.63
CA LEU A 101 2.34 6.68 -4.07
C LEU A 101 1.30 5.81 -4.77
N LYS A 102 0.44 6.41 -5.59
CA LYS A 102 -0.59 5.69 -6.35
C LYS A 102 0.00 5.18 -7.66
N LEU A 103 0.24 3.89 -7.70
CA LEU A 103 0.96 3.23 -8.79
C LEU A 103 0.08 2.15 -9.45
N MET A 104 0.71 1.13 -10.04
CA MET A 104 0.06 -0.02 -10.65
C MET A 104 -0.11 -1.20 -9.67
N VAL A 105 -0.50 -2.34 -10.15
CA VAL A 105 -0.47 -3.62 -9.43
C VAL A 105 0.91 -4.26 -9.51
N SER A 106 1.22 -5.15 -8.56
CA SER A 106 2.49 -5.89 -8.49
C SER A 106 3.72 -4.98 -8.38
N ASN A 107 3.58 -3.92 -7.61
CA ASN A 107 4.67 -2.95 -7.37
C ASN A 107 5.89 -3.59 -6.72
N TYR A 108 5.71 -4.65 -5.91
CA TYR A 108 6.79 -5.36 -5.23
C TYR A 108 7.87 -5.93 -6.17
N VAL A 109 7.54 -6.10 -7.45
CA VAL A 109 8.50 -6.56 -8.48
C VAL A 109 9.51 -5.45 -8.81
N TYR A 110 9.08 -4.19 -8.73
CA TYR A 110 9.87 -3.01 -9.13
C TYR A 110 10.41 -2.22 -7.94
N TYR A 111 9.67 -2.19 -6.84
CA TYR A 111 9.96 -1.35 -5.67
C TYR A 111 9.97 -2.22 -4.41
N GLN A 112 11.16 -2.63 -3.99
CA GLN A 112 11.33 -3.55 -2.88
C GLN A 112 11.28 -2.81 -1.55
N VAL A 113 10.78 -3.47 -0.50
CA VAL A 113 10.80 -2.91 0.87
C VAL A 113 12.24 -2.63 1.30
N GLY A 114 12.47 -1.45 1.83
CA GLY A 114 13.79 -0.96 2.21
C GLY A 114 14.53 -0.19 1.09
N GLN A 115 14.03 -0.24 -0.15
CA GLN A 115 14.61 0.53 -1.25
C GLN A 115 14.29 2.02 -1.12
N THR A 116 15.28 2.88 -1.34
CA THR A 116 15.05 4.31 -1.47
C THR A 116 14.44 4.62 -2.84
N LEU A 117 13.36 5.39 -2.85
CA LEU A 117 12.78 5.94 -4.07
C LEU A 117 12.91 7.47 -4.06
N TYR A 118 13.18 8.03 -5.22
CA TYR A 118 13.09 9.46 -5.50
C TYR A 118 11.90 9.72 -6.39
N VAL A 119 11.09 10.71 -6.07
CA VAL A 119 9.85 11.03 -6.81
C VAL A 119 9.91 12.48 -7.30
N LYS A 120 10.01 12.69 -8.62
CA LYS A 120 9.84 14.00 -9.25
C LYS A 120 8.36 14.37 -9.24
N LEU A 121 8.03 15.44 -8.54
CA LEU A 121 6.64 15.83 -8.26
C LEU A 121 6.02 16.72 -9.33
N LYS A 122 6.82 17.45 -10.11
CA LYS A 122 6.31 18.37 -11.13
C LYS A 122 5.38 17.67 -12.11
N GLY A 123 4.18 18.22 -12.29
CA GLY A 123 3.14 17.64 -13.13
C GLY A 123 2.31 16.52 -12.46
N LEU A 124 2.63 16.17 -11.21
CA LEU A 124 1.83 15.25 -10.40
C LEU A 124 0.83 16.01 -9.52
N ALA A 125 -0.20 15.28 -9.07
CA ALA A 125 -1.21 15.75 -8.15
C ALA A 125 -1.02 15.16 -6.75
N ILE A 126 -1.06 16.02 -5.74
CA ILE A 126 -1.23 15.58 -4.36
C ILE A 126 -2.72 15.60 -4.07
N GLY A 127 -3.31 14.41 -4.00
CA GLY A 127 -4.73 14.23 -3.77
C GLY A 127 -5.06 13.94 -2.32
N ASN A 128 -6.20 14.45 -1.85
CA ASN A 128 -6.74 14.12 -0.52
C ASN A 128 -7.96 13.20 -0.68
N TYR A 129 -7.68 11.89 -0.74
CA TYR A 129 -8.75 10.90 -0.81
C TYR A 129 -9.04 10.34 0.57
N ARG A 130 -10.25 10.62 1.07
CA ARG A 130 -10.72 10.06 2.35
C ARG A 130 -9.82 10.39 3.55
N TYR A 131 -9.20 11.56 3.56
CA TYR A 131 -8.21 12.07 4.54
C TYR A 131 -6.79 11.52 4.39
N MET A 132 -6.52 10.72 3.37
CA MET A 132 -5.15 10.33 3.02
C MET A 132 -4.63 11.23 1.91
N LEU A 133 -3.50 11.88 2.16
CA LEU A 133 -2.74 12.53 1.10
C LEU A 133 -1.94 11.48 0.34
N SER A 134 -2.01 11.54 -0.97
CA SER A 134 -1.29 10.63 -1.86
C SER A 134 -0.71 11.37 -3.06
N VAL A 135 0.43 10.90 -3.54
CA VAL A 135 1.03 11.32 -4.80
C VAL A 135 0.48 10.48 -5.92
N GLY A 136 0.01 11.09 -6.99
CA GLY A 136 -0.49 10.39 -8.18
C GLY A 136 -0.54 11.29 -9.39
N GLY A 137 -1.05 10.77 -10.50
CA GLY A 137 -1.26 11.54 -11.72
C GLY A 137 -2.41 12.56 -11.59
N MET A 138 -2.39 13.56 -12.45
CA MET A 138 -3.48 14.54 -12.52
C MET A 138 -4.83 13.84 -12.77
N PRO A 139 -5.88 14.15 -11.99
CA PRO A 139 -7.18 13.51 -12.19
C PRO A 139 -7.80 13.96 -13.52
N THR A 140 -8.46 13.04 -14.18
CA THR A 140 -9.29 13.33 -15.35
C THR A 140 -10.65 13.92 -14.92
N ALA A 141 -11.42 14.45 -15.88
CA ALA A 141 -12.79 14.90 -15.59
C ALA A 141 -13.68 13.75 -15.05
N GLU A 142 -13.42 12.51 -15.49
CA GLU A 142 -14.13 11.32 -14.99
C GLU A 142 -13.73 10.97 -13.56
N ASP A 143 -12.46 11.10 -13.21
CA ASP A 143 -11.97 10.90 -11.84
C ASP A 143 -12.60 11.91 -10.89
N ILE A 144 -12.65 13.17 -11.29
CA ILE A 144 -13.27 14.25 -10.51
C ILE A 144 -14.77 13.97 -10.30
N ALA A 145 -15.47 13.55 -11.35
CA ALA A 145 -16.89 13.20 -11.27
C ALA A 145 -17.16 12.03 -10.29
N LYS A 146 -16.18 11.13 -10.12
CA LYS A 146 -16.21 10.01 -9.16
C LYS A 146 -15.67 10.36 -7.78
N ASN A 147 -15.32 11.62 -7.53
CA ASN A 147 -14.65 12.09 -6.31
C ASN A 147 -13.29 11.42 -6.05
N TYR A 148 -12.56 11.07 -7.09
CA TYR A 148 -11.16 10.68 -6.97
C TYR A 148 -10.28 11.92 -7.00
N ALA A 149 -9.44 12.05 -5.99
CA ALA A 149 -8.58 13.21 -5.83
C ALA A 149 -7.37 13.24 -6.78
N ASN A 150 -6.91 12.08 -7.23
CA ASN A 150 -5.87 11.90 -8.23
C ASN A 150 -5.98 10.48 -8.80
N ARG A 151 -5.26 10.21 -9.89
CA ARG A 151 -5.23 8.89 -10.52
C ARG A 151 -3.93 8.14 -10.24
N ASN A 152 -3.91 6.87 -10.56
CA ASN A 152 -2.71 6.06 -10.48
C ASN A 152 -1.76 6.37 -11.66
N LEU A 153 -0.45 6.20 -11.43
CA LEU A 153 0.56 6.15 -12.48
C LEU A 153 0.58 4.74 -13.07
N ASP A 154 -0.41 4.43 -13.90
CA ASP A 154 -0.64 3.07 -14.38
C ASP A 154 0.33 2.66 -15.49
N THR A 155 0.85 3.60 -16.27
CA THR A 155 1.76 3.29 -17.39
C THR A 155 3.22 3.27 -16.94
N GLN A 156 4.03 2.45 -17.60
CA GLN A 156 5.47 2.43 -17.35
C GLN A 156 6.10 3.79 -17.66
N MET A 157 5.71 4.42 -18.76
CA MET A 157 6.23 5.73 -19.18
C MET A 157 6.03 6.80 -18.10
N GLU A 158 4.86 6.84 -17.45
CA GLU A 158 4.60 7.78 -16.35
C GLU A 158 5.47 7.47 -15.13
N ARG A 159 5.60 6.19 -14.78
CA ARG A 159 6.45 5.81 -13.64
C ARG A 159 7.92 6.13 -13.92
N ASP A 160 8.43 5.80 -15.10
CA ASP A 160 9.82 6.06 -15.48
C ASP A 160 10.14 7.56 -15.55
N ALA A 161 9.12 8.40 -15.78
CA ALA A 161 9.29 9.86 -15.77
C ALA A 161 9.32 10.45 -14.35
N HIS A 162 8.78 9.75 -13.35
CA HIS A 162 8.59 10.32 -12.01
C HIS A 162 9.20 9.52 -10.88
N ILE A 163 9.34 8.19 -11.00
CA ILE A 163 9.81 7.31 -9.92
C ILE A 163 11.19 6.74 -10.25
N PHE A 164 12.17 7.04 -9.45
CA PHE A 164 13.55 6.67 -9.67
C PHE A 164 14.08 5.82 -8.51
N ALA A 165 14.59 4.64 -8.84
CA ALA A 165 15.11 3.71 -7.85
C ALA A 165 16.50 4.13 -7.38
N GLY A 166 16.63 4.37 -6.08
CA GLY A 166 17.88 4.57 -5.39
C GLY A 166 18.43 3.26 -4.82
N GLU A 167 19.23 3.36 -3.77
CA GLU A 167 19.86 2.22 -3.12
C GLU A 167 18.83 1.27 -2.52
N LEU A 168 19.07 -0.02 -2.69
CA LEU A 168 18.32 -1.07 -2.01
C LEU A 168 18.97 -1.33 -0.65
N GLY A 169 18.26 -0.93 0.40
CA GLY A 169 18.64 -1.19 1.79
C GLY A 169 17.65 -2.13 2.48
N SER A 170 17.61 -2.03 3.79
CA SER A 170 16.64 -2.72 4.65
C SER A 170 15.92 -1.72 5.55
N LEU A 171 14.77 -2.13 6.10
CA LEU A 171 14.11 -1.34 7.15
C LEU A 171 14.91 -1.42 8.45
N GLU A 172 15.08 -0.28 9.07
CA GLU A 172 15.67 -0.14 10.40
C GLU A 172 14.57 0.04 11.45
N SER A 173 14.93 -0.09 12.73
CA SER A 173 13.98 0.10 13.83
C SER A 173 13.34 1.50 13.84
N SER A 174 14.04 2.52 13.36
CA SER A 174 13.55 3.89 13.21
C SER A 174 12.50 4.08 12.13
N ASP A 175 12.46 3.18 11.13
CA ASP A 175 11.49 3.23 10.04
C ASP A 175 10.09 2.80 10.51
N THR A 176 9.99 2.09 11.65
CA THR A 176 8.74 1.60 12.23
C THR A 176 8.45 2.31 13.54
N LEU A 177 7.31 2.98 13.65
CA LEU A 177 6.85 3.55 14.91
C LEU A 177 6.27 2.45 15.80
N VAL A 178 6.78 2.30 17.03
CA VAL A 178 6.23 1.36 17.99
C VAL A 178 5.19 2.05 18.88
N VAL A 179 3.98 1.50 18.88
CA VAL A 179 2.84 1.98 19.68
C VAL A 179 2.44 0.91 20.69
N THR A 180 2.28 1.32 21.95
CA THR A 180 2.01 0.48 23.09
C THR A 180 0.83 1.00 23.90
N PRO A 181 0.26 0.22 24.85
CA PRO A 181 -0.77 0.73 25.77
C PRO A 181 -0.37 1.98 26.56
N GLN A 182 0.94 2.22 26.73
CA GLN A 182 1.45 3.35 27.50
C GLN A 182 1.61 4.62 26.69
N ASN A 183 1.80 4.52 25.35
CA ASN A 183 2.14 5.68 24.52
C ASN A 183 1.11 6.02 23.43
N TYR A 184 0.11 5.17 23.15
CA TYR A 184 -0.82 5.40 22.02
C TYR A 184 -1.48 6.78 22.06
N LYS A 185 -1.83 7.30 23.25
CA LYS A 185 -2.46 8.62 23.39
C LYS A 185 -1.57 9.80 23.01
N THR A 186 -0.27 9.61 23.06
CA THR A 186 0.71 10.68 22.80
C THR A 186 1.30 10.60 21.42
N VAL A 187 1.40 9.40 20.85
CA VAL A 187 2.09 9.20 19.55
C VAL A 187 1.14 9.09 18.35
N LEU A 188 -0.08 8.59 18.55
CA LEU A 188 -1.04 8.47 17.45
C LEU A 188 -1.72 9.81 17.17
N ASN A 189 -1.47 10.35 16.00
CA ASN A 189 -2.09 11.56 15.48
C ASN A 189 -2.03 11.57 13.95
N ASP A 190 -2.62 12.56 13.31
CA ASP A 190 -2.71 12.64 11.84
C ASP A 190 -1.34 12.82 11.15
N ASP A 191 -0.31 13.29 11.85
CA ASP A 191 1.06 13.40 11.29
C ASP A 191 1.68 12.03 11.00
N GLN A 192 1.21 10.99 11.69
CA GLN A 192 1.68 9.63 11.50
C GLN A 192 1.00 8.89 10.34
N LEU A 193 0.02 9.51 9.68
CA LEU A 193 -0.67 8.89 8.54
C LEU A 193 0.30 8.58 7.39
N GLY A 194 0.19 7.36 6.86
CA GLY A 194 1.06 6.84 5.81
C GLY A 194 2.31 6.12 6.34
N ARG A 195 2.51 6.04 7.65
CA ARG A 195 3.65 5.44 8.31
C ARG A 195 3.45 3.95 8.59
N LEU A 196 4.53 3.19 8.62
CA LEU A 196 4.54 1.83 9.15
C LEU A 196 4.54 1.90 10.67
N ILE A 197 3.58 1.26 11.29
CA ILE A 197 3.43 1.21 12.75
C ILE A 197 3.35 -0.24 13.22
N ARG A 198 4.09 -0.55 14.28
CA ARG A 198 3.95 -1.78 15.05
C ARG A 198 3.17 -1.48 16.33
N PHE A 199 1.95 -1.97 16.36
CA PHE A 199 1.09 -1.91 17.54
C PHE A 199 1.37 -3.12 18.43
N GLU A 200 1.80 -2.90 19.66
CA GLU A 200 2.10 -3.95 20.64
C GLU A 200 1.07 -3.97 21.75
N GLY A 201 0.68 -5.17 22.20
CA GLY A 201 -0.28 -5.33 23.30
C GLY A 201 -1.71 -4.91 22.96
N LEU A 202 -2.12 -5.02 21.67
CA LEU A 202 -3.50 -4.84 21.26
C LEU A 202 -4.35 -6.05 21.68
N THR A 203 -5.54 -5.80 22.14
CA THR A 203 -6.55 -6.81 22.47
C THR A 203 -7.56 -6.90 21.31
N TYR A 204 -7.78 -8.10 20.80
CA TYR A 204 -8.86 -8.35 19.83
C TYR A 204 -10.22 -8.26 20.52
N LYS A 205 -11.15 -7.54 19.90
CA LYS A 205 -12.52 -7.39 20.37
C LYS A 205 -13.47 -7.98 19.34
N ALA A 206 -13.97 -9.17 19.62
CA ALA A 206 -15.06 -9.76 18.84
C ALA A 206 -16.39 -9.10 19.18
N GLY A 207 -17.29 -9.05 18.22
CA GLY A 207 -18.59 -8.44 18.40
C GLY A 207 -18.64 -6.95 18.13
N ALA A 208 -19.87 -6.50 17.96
CA ALA A 208 -20.15 -5.13 17.64
C ALA A 208 -19.93 -4.21 18.84
N PHE A 209 -19.24 -3.12 18.67
CA PHE A 209 -19.49 -1.97 19.52
C PHE A 209 -20.88 -1.40 19.25
N ASP A 210 -21.54 -0.97 20.28
CA ASP A 210 -22.86 -0.37 20.18
C ASP A 210 -22.91 0.75 19.15
N GLY A 211 -23.96 0.75 18.36
CA GLY A 211 -24.13 1.48 17.12
C GLY A 211 -23.85 2.96 17.09
N ASP A 212 -23.86 3.62 18.20
CA ASP A 212 -23.61 5.07 18.27
C ASP A 212 -22.13 5.44 18.22
N THR A 213 -21.23 4.53 18.57
CA THR A 213 -19.80 4.80 18.64
C THR A 213 -19.06 4.35 17.38
N TYR A 214 -19.45 3.22 16.79
CA TYR A 214 -18.87 2.66 15.58
C TYR A 214 -19.91 1.89 14.74
N PRO A 215 -20.95 2.54 14.27
CA PRO A 215 -22.11 1.85 13.68
C PRO A 215 -21.83 1.06 12.39
N GLN A 216 -20.63 1.16 11.86
CA GLN A 216 -20.36 0.66 10.51
C GLN A 216 -19.15 -0.27 10.43
N TYR A 217 -18.52 -0.56 11.57
CA TYR A 217 -17.23 -1.22 11.57
C TYR A 217 -17.17 -2.46 12.39
N LEU A 218 -18.34 -2.95 12.59
CA LEU A 218 -18.46 -4.09 13.40
C LEU A 218 -18.14 -5.23 12.56
N GLU A 219 -17.14 -5.90 12.91
CA GLU A 219 -16.82 -7.16 12.39
C GLU A 219 -17.16 -7.39 10.95
N THR A 220 -16.45 -7.53 10.45
CA THR A 220 -15.39 -7.89 9.88
C THR A 220 -15.36 -8.86 8.75
N VAL A 221 -16.22 -9.63 8.42
CA VAL A 221 -16.21 -10.42 7.21
C VAL A 221 -17.52 -10.24 6.51
N TYR A 222 -17.46 -9.80 5.29
CA TYR A 222 -18.61 -9.82 4.42
C TYR A 222 -18.75 -11.18 3.82
N ILE A 223 -19.89 -11.71 3.92
CA ILE A 223 -20.16 -13.00 3.39
C ILE A 223 -20.95 -12.94 2.14
N ASP A 224 -21.80 -12.02 2.02
CA ASP A 224 -22.45 -11.76 0.78
C ASP A 224 -22.56 -10.25 0.53
N ASN A 225 -22.84 -9.91 -0.71
CA ASN A 225 -23.05 -8.57 -1.16
C ASN A 225 -24.51 -8.19 -1.07
N SER A 226 -25.31 -8.89 -0.30
CA SER A 226 -26.71 -8.57 -0.13
C SER A 226 -26.86 -7.32 0.72
N THR A 227 -27.97 -6.64 0.60
CA THR A 227 -28.31 -5.47 1.39
C THR A 227 -28.52 -5.77 2.88
N GLU A 228 -28.66 -7.03 3.21
CA GLU A 228 -28.69 -7.52 4.59
C GLU A 228 -27.31 -7.87 5.12
N ALA A 229 -26.42 -7.81 4.25
CA ALA A 229 -25.05 -8.08 4.46
C ALA A 229 -24.41 -7.35 5.45
N THR A 230 -24.94 -7.15 6.25
CA THR A 230 -24.11 -6.46 6.93
C THR A 230 -23.16 -7.39 7.52
N TYR A 231 -22.84 -8.28 7.78
CA TYR A 231 -21.80 -8.71 8.60
C TYR A 231 -22.08 -9.99 9.32
N THR A 232 -21.51 -10.66 9.42
CA THR A 232 -20.95 -11.83 9.45
C THR A 232 -20.57 -12.60 10.68
N ASN A 233 -20.68 -12.13 11.81
CA ASN A 233 -20.91 -12.96 12.97
C ASN A 233 -22.13 -13.84 12.78
N LYS A 234 -23.15 -13.27 12.23
CA LYS A 234 -24.39 -13.92 11.86
C LYS A 234 -24.19 -15.12 10.97
N TYR A 235 -23.16 -15.15 10.16
CA TYR A 235 -22.88 -16.23 9.23
C TYR A 235 -21.98 -17.30 9.83
N TYR A 236 -20.98 -16.92 10.56
CA TYR A 236 -20.13 -17.87 11.26
C TYR A 236 -20.91 -18.65 12.30
N ASP A 237 -21.75 -17.95 13.05
CA ASP A 237 -22.62 -18.56 14.03
C ASP A 237 -23.62 -19.51 13.35
N LYS A 238 -24.09 -19.18 12.16
CA LYS A 238 -25.06 -19.98 11.43
C LYS A 238 -24.45 -21.25 10.85
N GLU A 239 -23.20 -21.20 10.41
CA GLU A 239 -22.56 -22.31 9.71
C GLU A 239 -21.40 -22.95 10.49
N GLY A 240 -21.15 -22.50 11.70
CA GLY A 240 -20.06 -22.99 12.52
C GLY A 240 -18.67 -22.72 11.95
N LEU A 241 -18.55 -21.67 11.14
CA LEU A 241 -17.28 -21.27 10.54
C LEU A 241 -16.48 -20.39 11.48
N THR A 242 -15.17 -20.56 11.47
CA THR A 242 -14.27 -19.69 12.23
C THR A 242 -14.15 -18.34 11.56
N PRO A 243 -14.29 -17.22 12.29
CA PRO A 243 -14.05 -15.88 11.76
C PRO A 243 -12.65 -15.74 11.19
N THR A 244 -12.52 -15.06 10.02
CA THR A 244 -11.26 -14.83 9.34
C THR A 244 -10.99 -13.34 9.13
N PHE A 245 -9.74 -13.00 8.80
CA PHE A 245 -9.35 -11.59 8.59
C PHE A 245 -10.10 -10.93 7.43
N ALA A 246 -10.45 -11.70 6.39
CA ALA A 246 -11.26 -11.21 5.28
C ALA A 246 -11.98 -12.38 4.60
N TYR A 247 -12.94 -12.06 3.73
CA TYR A 247 -13.69 -13.08 3.01
C TYR A 247 -13.08 -13.37 1.63
N ASN A 248 -12.83 -14.66 1.37
CA ASN A 248 -12.37 -15.13 0.08
C ASN A 248 -12.95 -16.54 -0.18
N TYR A 249 -14.18 -16.61 -0.69
CA TYR A 249 -14.85 -17.87 -0.96
C TYR A 249 -15.73 -17.78 -2.20
N ASN A 250 -15.89 -18.85 -2.97
CA ASN A 250 -16.70 -18.91 -4.18
C ASN A 250 -16.44 -17.77 -5.19
N ASN A 251 -15.19 -17.40 -5.41
CA ASN A 251 -14.77 -16.28 -6.27
C ASN A 251 -15.26 -14.89 -5.80
N GLN A 252 -15.82 -14.80 -4.62
CA GLN A 252 -16.18 -13.54 -3.98
C GLN A 252 -15.07 -13.15 -3.00
N ARG A 253 -14.65 -11.89 -3.04
CA ARG A 253 -13.57 -11.37 -2.21
C ARG A 253 -13.97 -10.02 -1.65
N TYR A 254 -14.14 -9.96 -0.34
CA TYR A 254 -14.54 -8.75 0.36
C TYR A 254 -13.55 -8.39 1.44
N TYR A 255 -13.45 -7.11 1.71
CA TYR A 255 -12.62 -6.62 2.80
C TYR A 255 -13.18 -7.08 4.15
N GLY A 256 -12.28 -7.55 5.01
CA GLY A 256 -12.54 -7.67 6.43
C GLY A 256 -12.12 -6.40 7.17
N SER A 257 -12.74 -6.14 8.29
CA SER A 257 -12.40 -5.05 9.22
C SER A 257 -12.53 -5.57 10.63
N SER A 258 -11.44 -5.75 11.35
CA SER A 258 -11.42 -6.33 12.69
C SER A 258 -11.05 -5.27 13.71
N LEU A 259 -11.71 -5.30 14.86
CA LEU A 259 -11.48 -4.33 15.91
C LEU A 259 -10.43 -4.85 16.90
N PHE A 260 -9.44 -4.04 17.12
CA PHE A 260 -8.43 -4.23 18.14
C PHE A 260 -8.38 -2.99 19.04
N THR A 261 -8.07 -3.14 20.30
CA THR A 261 -8.13 -2.01 21.23
C THR A 261 -7.05 -2.05 22.28
N TYR A 262 -6.65 -0.87 22.73
CA TYR A 262 -5.84 -0.68 23.95
C TYR A 262 -6.68 -0.50 25.22
N ALA A 263 -7.99 -0.29 25.08
CA ALA A 263 -8.91 -0.07 26.19
C ALA A 263 -10.14 -0.98 26.07
N PRO A 264 -10.00 -2.30 26.28
CA PRO A 264 -11.09 -3.26 26.06
C PRO A 264 -12.33 -3.03 26.93
N SER A 265 -12.19 -2.30 28.02
CA SER A 265 -13.27 -1.92 28.94
C SER A 265 -13.80 -0.49 28.74
N ASP A 266 -13.19 0.31 27.84
CA ASP A 266 -13.60 1.68 27.54
C ASP A 266 -13.88 1.86 26.04
N GLU A 267 -15.07 1.55 25.61
CA GLU A 267 -15.51 1.67 24.22
C GLU A 267 -15.56 3.13 23.71
N LYS A 268 -15.55 4.10 24.61
CA LYS A 268 -15.59 5.53 24.26
C LYS A 268 -14.22 6.09 23.90
N ASP A 269 -13.15 5.42 24.27
CA ASP A 269 -11.79 5.81 23.87
C ASP A 269 -11.55 5.49 22.38
N LYS A 270 -11.94 6.42 21.52
CA LYS A 270 -11.84 6.26 20.07
C LYS A 270 -10.40 6.10 19.57
N LEU A 271 -9.44 6.64 20.29
CA LEU A 271 -8.02 6.54 19.91
C LEU A 271 -7.45 5.17 20.27
N ALA A 272 -7.98 4.54 21.31
CA ALA A 272 -7.61 3.17 21.67
C ALA A 272 -8.13 2.12 20.66
N ASN A 273 -9.21 2.45 19.94
CA ASN A 273 -9.94 1.52 19.10
C ASN A 273 -9.45 1.57 17.66
N LEU A 274 -8.81 0.51 17.22
CA LEU A 274 -8.12 0.39 15.94
C LEU A 274 -8.84 -0.61 15.06
N ILE A 275 -9.14 -0.22 13.82
CA ILE A 275 -9.78 -1.10 12.84
C ILE A 275 -8.72 -1.61 11.87
N LEU A 276 -8.34 -2.86 12.02
CA LEU A 276 -7.51 -3.54 11.04
C LEU A 276 -8.36 -3.88 9.80
N ARG A 277 -7.94 -3.40 8.64
CA ARG A 277 -8.61 -3.67 7.37
C ARG A 277 -7.76 -4.60 6.52
N VAL A 278 -8.34 -5.72 6.14
CA VAL A 278 -7.69 -6.73 5.31
C VAL A 278 -8.48 -6.93 4.02
N SER A 279 -7.76 -7.00 2.90
CA SER A 279 -8.34 -7.28 1.59
C SER A 279 -8.70 -8.77 1.46
N GLY A 280 -9.83 -9.07 0.83
CA GLY A 280 -10.16 -10.45 0.45
C GLY A 280 -9.21 -11.04 -0.60
N TYR A 281 -8.32 -10.23 -1.18
CA TYR A 281 -7.25 -10.69 -2.07
C TYR A 281 -5.95 -11.01 -1.32
N ALA A 282 -5.85 -10.67 -0.05
CA ALA A 282 -4.67 -10.99 0.74
C ALA A 282 -4.47 -12.51 0.85
N ASN A 283 -3.24 -12.96 0.75
CA ASN A 283 -2.91 -14.38 0.85
C ASN A 283 -3.17 -14.96 2.25
N PHE A 284 -3.33 -14.09 3.24
CA PHE A 284 -3.70 -14.42 4.63
C PHE A 284 -5.16 -14.08 4.96
N ALA A 285 -5.99 -13.74 3.97
CA ALA A 285 -7.40 -13.36 4.16
C ALA A 285 -8.19 -14.40 4.97
N LEU A 286 -7.92 -15.68 4.72
CA LEU A 286 -8.60 -16.80 5.37
C LEU A 286 -7.94 -17.27 6.67
N ASN A 287 -6.90 -16.60 7.14
CA ASN A 287 -6.37 -16.91 8.47
C ASN A 287 -7.42 -16.57 9.52
N PRO A 288 -7.57 -17.43 10.55
CA PRO A 288 -8.54 -17.18 11.61
C PRO A 288 -8.20 -15.92 12.40
N LEU A 289 -9.22 -15.19 12.82
CA LEU A 289 -9.09 -14.14 13.81
C LEU A 289 -8.72 -14.74 15.17
N PRO A 290 -8.04 -13.97 16.05
CA PRO A 290 -7.81 -14.38 17.43
C PRO A 290 -9.12 -14.64 18.19
N GLU A 291 -9.04 -15.27 19.33
CA GLU A 291 -10.18 -15.37 20.24
C GLU A 291 -10.46 -14.02 20.91
N ASN A 292 -11.72 -13.77 21.26
CA ASN A 292 -12.09 -12.52 21.92
C ASN A 292 -11.34 -12.32 23.23
N GLY A 293 -10.61 -11.22 23.33
CA GLY A 293 -9.77 -10.91 24.49
C GLY A 293 -8.30 -11.30 24.34
N ASP A 294 -7.95 -12.02 23.27
CA ASP A 294 -6.55 -12.30 22.99
C ASP A 294 -5.77 -11.02 22.75
N THR A 295 -4.52 -11.02 23.19
CA THR A 295 -3.60 -9.88 23.00
C THR A 295 -2.44 -10.26 22.09
N GLY A 296 -2.00 -9.31 21.28
CA GLY A 296 -0.91 -9.54 20.35
C GLY A 296 -0.33 -8.26 19.76
N SER A 297 0.48 -8.41 18.74
CA SER A 297 1.08 -7.30 18.01
C SER A 297 0.67 -7.34 16.55
N ILE A 298 0.43 -6.14 15.97
CA ILE A 298 0.08 -5.97 14.56
C ILE A 298 1.04 -4.95 13.96
N THR A 299 1.59 -5.25 12.79
CA THR A 299 2.33 -4.27 11.98
C THR A 299 1.51 -3.91 10.76
N ALA A 300 1.25 -2.63 10.56
CA ALA A 300 0.37 -2.14 9.50
C ALA A 300 0.73 -0.70 9.09
N ILE A 301 0.24 -0.27 7.94
CA ILE A 301 0.27 1.14 7.55
C ILE A 301 -0.86 1.88 8.25
N TYR A 302 -0.54 3.01 8.88
CA TYR A 302 -1.50 3.85 9.56
C TYR A 302 -2.27 4.70 8.57
N THR A 303 -3.56 4.45 8.42
CA THR A 303 -4.40 5.13 7.43
C THR A 303 -5.66 5.70 8.06
N LYS A 304 -6.25 6.68 7.39
CA LYS A 304 -7.55 7.26 7.75
C LYS A 304 -8.49 7.14 6.58
N TYR A 305 -9.74 6.85 6.84
CA TYR A 305 -10.72 6.70 5.78
C TYR A 305 -12.08 7.17 6.23
N SER A 306 -12.58 8.25 5.64
CA SER A 306 -13.95 8.69 5.81
C SER A 306 -14.41 9.59 4.67
N SER A 307 -15.70 9.61 4.41
CA SER A 307 -16.33 10.58 3.49
C SER A 307 -16.83 11.83 4.20
N LYS A 308 -16.69 11.90 5.51
CA LYS A 308 -17.21 12.99 6.35
C LYS A 308 -16.12 13.51 7.28
N SER A 309 -16.27 14.75 7.71
CA SER A 309 -15.46 15.32 8.79
C SER A 309 -15.59 14.44 10.06
N GLY A 310 -14.49 14.22 10.75
CA GLY A 310 -14.44 13.29 11.89
C GLY A 310 -14.27 11.82 11.49
N GLY A 311 -13.62 11.58 10.37
CA GLY A 311 -13.39 10.24 9.83
C GLY A 311 -12.74 9.26 10.78
N TYR A 312 -13.05 8.00 10.55
CA TYR A 312 -12.50 6.88 11.35
C TYR A 312 -11.11 6.53 10.89
N ILE A 313 -10.28 6.13 11.82
CA ILE A 313 -8.93 5.64 11.55
C ILE A 313 -9.03 4.17 11.19
N LYS A 314 -8.42 3.78 10.07
CA LYS A 314 -8.30 2.39 9.61
C LYS A 314 -6.83 2.08 9.40
N TYR A 315 -6.48 0.81 9.52
CA TYR A 315 -5.11 0.31 9.37
C TYR A 315 -5.09 -0.76 8.27
N GLN A 316 -4.07 -0.75 7.43
CA GLN A 316 -3.87 -1.74 6.37
C GLN A 316 -2.52 -2.42 6.47
#